data_e0d53f4ee96e781655a63b1c36838012
#
_entry.id   e0d53f4ee96e781655a63b1c36838012
#
_cell.length_a   1.000
_cell.length_b   1.000
_cell.length_c   1.000
_cell.angle_alpha   90.00
_cell.angle_beta   90.00
_cell.angle_gamma   90.00
#
_symmetry.space_group_name_H-M   'P 1'
#
loop_
_entity.id
_entity.type
_entity.pdbx_description
1 polymer ?
#
loop_
_entity_poly.entity_id
_entity_poly.type
_entity_poly.pdbx_seq_one_letter_code
_entity_poly.pdbx_strand_id
1 'polypeptide(L)'
;MVLITGTIYTARDAAHKRLIDALEKGRNLPFEVKNSIIYYVGPTPAKPGMEIGAAGPTTSYRMDTYTPKLLNLGLKGMIGKGKRSKEVIESIVKNKAVYFGAIGGAAALISKSIKKSEVISL
;
A
#
# COMPACT_ATOMS: atom_id res chain seq x y z
N MET A 1 -7.03 7.22 -16.71
CA MET A 1 -5.71 7.29 -16.02
C MET A 1 -5.77 8.29 -14.88
N VAL A 2 -5.17 7.97 -13.75
CA VAL A 2 -5.16 8.83 -12.58
C VAL A 2 -3.72 9.13 -12.17
N LEU A 3 -3.43 10.38 -11.86
CA LEU A 3 -2.15 10.81 -11.30
C LEU A 3 -2.32 11.06 -9.81
N ILE A 4 -1.53 10.36 -8.99
CA ILE A 4 -1.57 10.49 -7.54
C ILE A 4 -0.29 11.19 -7.09
N THR A 5 -0.45 12.29 -6.34
CA THR A 5 0.66 13.10 -5.85
C THR A 5 0.57 13.23 -4.34
N GLY A 6 1.71 13.18 -3.66
CA GLY A 6 1.77 13.34 -2.21
C GLY A 6 2.45 12.17 -1.53
N THR A 7 2.16 11.98 -0.26
CA THR A 7 2.75 10.91 0.55
C THR A 7 1.99 9.61 0.34
N ILE A 8 2.71 8.56 -0.01
CA ILE A 8 2.16 7.21 -0.21
C ILE A 8 3.00 6.26 0.63
N TYR A 9 2.34 5.41 1.40
CA TYR A 9 3.02 4.38 2.19
C TYR A 9 3.11 3.09 1.38
N THR A 10 4.23 2.40 1.51
CA THR A 10 4.40 1.09 0.86
C THR A 10 4.27 -0.01 1.90
N ALA A 11 3.51 -1.04 1.58
CA ALA A 11 3.33 -2.19 2.46
C ALA A 11 2.93 -3.43 1.67
N ARG A 12 3.56 -4.54 1.98
CA ARG A 12 3.23 -5.86 1.46
C ARG A 12 2.81 -6.78 2.60
N ASP A 13 2.88 -8.10 2.36
CA ASP A 13 2.38 -9.14 3.27
C ASP A 13 2.87 -8.97 4.70
N ALA A 14 4.19 -8.88 4.90
CA ALA A 14 4.77 -8.80 6.24
C ALA A 14 4.38 -7.51 6.96
N ALA A 15 4.37 -6.39 6.24
CA ALA A 15 3.98 -5.11 6.81
C ALA A 15 2.50 -5.10 7.18
N HIS A 16 1.62 -5.66 6.34
CA HIS A 16 0.21 -5.78 6.65
C HIS A 16 -0.02 -6.63 7.89
N LYS A 17 0.68 -7.74 8.00
CA LYS A 17 0.57 -8.59 9.18
C LYS A 17 0.97 -7.84 10.45
N ARG A 18 2.05 -7.07 10.38
CA ARG A 18 2.50 -6.25 11.52
C ARG A 18 1.49 -5.18 11.92
N LEU A 19 0.85 -4.54 10.92
CA LEU A 19 -0.19 -3.55 11.18
C LEU A 19 -1.38 -4.17 11.91
N ILE A 20 -1.84 -5.32 11.47
CA ILE A 20 -2.97 -6.02 12.08
C ILE A 20 -2.59 -6.53 13.48
N ASP A 21 -1.39 -7.10 13.64
CA ASP A 21 -0.92 -7.55 14.95
C ASP A 21 -0.84 -6.39 15.94
N ALA A 22 -0.33 -5.24 15.53
CA ALA A 22 -0.27 -4.06 16.37
C ALA A 22 -1.66 -3.57 16.77
N LEU A 23 -2.58 -3.57 15.81
CA LEU A 23 -3.96 -3.17 16.03
C LEU A 23 -4.66 -4.08 17.07
N GLU A 24 -4.51 -5.40 16.92
CA GLU A 24 -5.12 -6.38 17.81
C GLU A 24 -4.53 -6.31 19.23
N LYS A 25 -3.27 -5.94 19.35
CA LYS A 25 -2.58 -5.80 20.63
C LYS A 25 -2.73 -4.40 21.26
N GLY A 26 -3.48 -3.51 20.61
CA GLY A 26 -3.66 -2.15 21.10
C GLY A 26 -2.41 -1.29 21.04
N ARG A 27 -1.44 -1.64 20.19
CA ARG A 27 -0.20 -0.87 20.01
C ARG A 27 -0.39 0.25 19.01
N ASN A 28 0.46 1.27 19.09
CA ASN A 28 0.46 2.35 18.11
C ASN A 28 0.94 1.84 16.75
N LEU A 29 0.28 2.29 15.69
CA LEU A 29 0.70 2.00 14.32
C LEU A 29 1.84 2.93 13.92
N PRO A 30 2.71 2.50 12.96
CA PRO A 30 3.85 3.32 12.53
C PRO A 30 3.43 4.57 11.75
N PHE A 31 2.18 4.63 11.29
CA PHE A 31 1.62 5.81 10.62
C PHE A 31 0.11 5.85 10.84
N GLU A 32 -0.48 7.01 10.58
CA GLU A 32 -1.94 7.16 10.67
C GLU A 32 -2.59 6.59 9.41
N VAL A 33 -3.40 5.54 9.59
CA VAL A 33 -4.07 4.85 8.48
C VAL A 33 -5.20 5.70 7.90
N LYS A 34 -5.89 6.49 8.73
CA LYS A 34 -7.01 7.31 8.30
C LYS A 34 -6.58 8.29 7.19
N ASN A 35 -7.31 8.26 6.08
CA ASN A 35 -7.07 9.11 4.91
C ASN A 35 -5.74 8.85 4.19
N SER A 36 -5.09 7.72 4.46
CA SER A 36 -3.83 7.38 3.81
C SER A 36 -4.04 6.50 2.57
N ILE A 37 -2.98 6.35 1.79
CA ILE A 37 -2.93 5.49 0.61
C ILE A 37 -1.77 4.52 0.79
N ILE A 38 -2.03 3.24 0.55
CA ILE A 38 -1.00 2.19 0.61
C ILE A 38 -0.75 1.65 -0.78
N TYR A 39 0.52 1.64 -1.18
CA TYR A 39 0.97 1.01 -2.40
C TYR A 39 1.50 -0.39 -2.05
N TYR A 40 0.92 -1.40 -2.67
CA TYR A 40 1.30 -2.80 -2.46
C TYR A 40 2.60 -3.13 -3.19
N VAL A 41 3.70 -2.81 -2.55
CA VAL A 41 5.02 -2.99 -3.13
C VAL A 41 6.04 -3.33 -2.05
N GLY A 42 7.03 -4.14 -2.43
CA GLY A 42 8.26 -4.32 -1.66
C GLY A 42 9.42 -3.80 -2.51
N PRO A 43 9.81 -2.53 -2.34
CA PRO A 43 10.87 -1.97 -3.16
C PRO A 43 12.18 -2.75 -3.00
N THR A 44 12.94 -2.88 -4.09
CA THR A 44 14.30 -3.40 -4.00
C THR A 44 15.20 -2.34 -3.38
N PRO A 45 16.38 -2.74 -2.81
CA PRO A 45 17.31 -1.77 -2.27
C PRO A 45 17.69 -0.69 -3.28
N ALA A 46 17.83 0.54 -2.81
CA ALA A 46 18.18 1.66 -3.66
C ALA A 46 19.59 1.50 -4.21
N LYS A 47 19.77 1.83 -5.49
CA LYS A 47 21.08 1.95 -6.11
C LYS A 47 21.70 3.28 -5.72
N PRO A 48 23.05 3.42 -5.78
CA PRO A 48 23.69 4.71 -5.51
C PRO A 48 23.06 5.84 -6.32
N GLY A 49 22.73 6.94 -5.65
CA GLY A 49 22.14 8.10 -6.28
C GLY A 49 20.62 8.03 -6.48
N MET A 50 19.97 6.96 -6.02
CA MET A 50 18.51 6.80 -6.13
C MET A 50 17.86 6.74 -4.75
N GLU A 51 16.65 7.30 -4.65
CA GLU A 51 15.87 7.28 -3.40
C GLU A 51 15.31 5.89 -3.08
N ILE A 52 15.01 5.10 -4.11
CA ILE A 52 14.41 3.78 -3.97
C ILE A 52 14.83 2.90 -5.15
N GLY A 53 14.84 1.60 -4.96
CA GLY A 53 15.04 0.66 -6.05
C GLY A 53 13.77 0.46 -6.87
N ALA A 54 13.70 -0.65 -7.62
CA ALA A 54 12.51 -0.96 -8.40
C ALA A 54 11.28 -1.06 -7.50
N ALA A 55 10.18 -0.42 -7.88
CA ALA A 55 8.97 -0.30 -7.10
C ALA A 55 7.74 -0.78 -7.88
N GLY A 56 7.78 -2.02 -8.36
CA GLY A 56 6.67 -2.63 -9.11
C GLY A 56 5.55 -3.12 -8.21
N PRO A 57 4.30 -3.01 -8.65
CA PRO A 57 3.15 -3.43 -7.86
C PRO A 57 3.13 -4.95 -7.66
N THR A 58 2.75 -5.40 -6.48
CA THR A 58 2.53 -6.82 -6.21
C THR A 58 1.03 -7.16 -6.34
N THR A 59 0.73 -8.46 -6.35
CA THR A 59 -0.65 -8.94 -6.48
C THR A 59 -1.46 -8.58 -5.23
N SER A 60 -2.56 -7.87 -5.44
CA SER A 60 -3.34 -7.28 -4.36
C SER A 60 -4.11 -8.29 -3.51
N TYR A 61 -4.58 -9.40 -4.09
CA TYR A 61 -5.42 -10.33 -3.36
C TYR A 61 -4.72 -10.95 -2.14
N ARG A 62 -3.40 -10.97 -2.14
CA ARG A 62 -2.62 -11.46 -0.99
C ARG A 62 -2.84 -10.63 0.27
N MET A 63 -3.22 -9.37 0.11
CA MET A 63 -3.51 -8.46 1.22
C MET A 63 -4.98 -8.46 1.63
N ASP A 64 -5.84 -9.19 0.93
CA ASP A 64 -7.29 -9.14 1.16
C ASP A 64 -7.70 -9.58 2.57
N THR A 65 -6.94 -10.49 3.18
CA THR A 65 -7.20 -10.92 4.57
C THR A 65 -7.10 -9.77 5.56
N TYR A 66 -6.22 -8.81 5.31
CA TYR A 66 -5.95 -7.69 6.22
C TYR A 66 -6.73 -6.42 5.88
N THR A 67 -7.14 -6.28 4.62
CA THR A 67 -7.63 -5.03 4.07
C THR A 67 -8.91 -4.50 4.73
N PRO A 68 -9.96 -5.32 5.00
CA PRO A 68 -11.17 -4.78 5.61
C PRO A 68 -10.95 -4.07 6.94
N LYS A 69 -10.05 -4.57 7.78
CA LYS A 69 -9.74 -3.91 9.06
C LYS A 69 -9.09 -2.54 8.84
N LEU A 70 -8.21 -2.42 7.87
CA LEU A 70 -7.57 -1.15 7.54
C LEU A 70 -8.57 -0.16 6.94
N LEU A 71 -9.47 -0.63 6.08
CA LEU A 71 -10.54 0.20 5.53
C LEU A 71 -11.45 0.73 6.63
N ASN A 72 -11.77 -0.08 7.62
CA ASN A 72 -12.58 0.34 8.76
C ASN A 72 -11.89 1.40 9.62
N LEU A 73 -10.55 1.46 9.57
CA LEU A 73 -9.77 2.51 10.23
C LEU A 73 -9.70 3.80 9.43
N GLY A 74 -10.22 3.80 8.21
CA GLY A 74 -10.23 4.99 7.36
C GLY A 74 -9.22 5.01 6.24
N LEU A 75 -8.59 3.88 5.92
CA LEU A 75 -7.74 3.79 4.73
C LEU A 75 -8.53 4.22 3.50
N LYS A 76 -8.00 5.17 2.72
CA LYS A 76 -8.74 5.75 1.60
C LYS A 76 -8.36 5.18 0.25
N GLY A 77 -7.14 4.73 0.08
CA GLY A 77 -6.71 4.23 -1.21
C GLY A 77 -5.72 3.10 -1.12
N MET A 78 -5.73 2.26 -2.14
CA MET A 78 -4.79 1.16 -2.29
C MET A 78 -4.36 1.10 -3.74
N ILE A 79 -3.09 0.85 -3.97
CA ILE A 79 -2.53 0.72 -5.32
C ILE A 79 -1.90 -0.66 -5.43
N GLY A 80 -2.30 -1.41 -6.43
CA GLY A 80 -1.78 -2.75 -6.66
C GLY A 80 -2.21 -3.29 -8.01
N LYS A 81 -2.11 -4.58 -8.20
CA LYS A 81 -2.53 -5.23 -9.44
C LYS A 81 -3.40 -6.43 -9.16
N GLY A 82 -4.29 -6.73 -10.11
CA GLY A 82 -5.16 -7.91 -10.03
C GLY A 82 -6.46 -7.65 -9.31
N LYS A 83 -7.22 -8.71 -9.13
CA LYS A 83 -8.57 -8.65 -8.57
C LYS A 83 -8.53 -8.59 -7.04
N ARG A 84 -9.62 -8.11 -6.48
CA ARG A 84 -9.87 -8.12 -5.03
C ARG A 84 -10.97 -9.13 -4.72
N SER A 85 -11.00 -9.64 -3.49
CA SER A 85 -12.09 -10.50 -3.05
C SER A 85 -13.40 -9.73 -2.95
N LYS A 86 -14.52 -10.46 -2.96
CA LYS A 86 -15.86 -9.85 -2.81
C LYS A 86 -15.95 -9.06 -1.51
N GLU A 87 -15.42 -9.59 -0.41
CA GLU A 87 -15.43 -8.93 0.90
C GLU A 87 -14.68 -7.60 0.88
N VAL A 88 -13.54 -7.57 0.20
CA VAL A 88 -12.77 -6.34 0.06
C VAL A 88 -13.53 -5.32 -0.78
N ILE A 89 -14.13 -5.74 -1.90
CA ILE A 89 -14.92 -4.86 -2.75
C ILE A 89 -16.07 -4.24 -1.96
N GLU A 90 -16.79 -5.04 -1.20
CA GLU A 90 -17.89 -4.55 -0.36
C GLU A 90 -17.39 -3.55 0.70
N SER A 91 -16.23 -3.83 1.31
CA SER A 91 -15.63 -2.94 2.30
C SER A 91 -15.17 -1.62 1.68
N ILE A 92 -14.63 -1.65 0.46
CA ILE A 92 -14.24 -0.44 -0.27
C ILE A 92 -15.45 0.47 -0.49
N VAL A 93 -16.56 -0.10 -0.94
CA VAL A 93 -17.80 0.66 -1.17
C VAL A 93 -18.34 1.22 0.14
N LYS A 94 -18.40 0.40 1.18
CA LYS A 94 -18.88 0.81 2.50
C LYS A 94 -18.07 1.98 3.09
N ASN A 95 -16.76 1.94 2.92
CA ASN A 95 -15.86 2.94 3.50
C ASN A 95 -15.52 4.08 2.54
N LYS A 96 -16.12 4.10 1.35
CA LYS A 96 -15.88 5.13 0.32
C LYS A 96 -14.39 5.27 -0.02
N ALA A 97 -13.70 4.15 -0.11
CA ALA A 97 -12.30 4.09 -0.49
C ALA A 97 -12.16 3.82 -2.00
N VAL A 98 -10.93 3.81 -2.50
CA VAL A 98 -10.64 3.57 -3.92
C VAL A 98 -9.50 2.58 -4.07
N TYR A 99 -9.65 1.65 -5.00
CA TYR A 99 -8.57 0.76 -5.39
C TYR A 99 -8.07 1.17 -6.77
N PHE A 100 -6.78 1.48 -6.85
CA PHE A 100 -6.13 1.86 -8.11
C PHE A 100 -5.36 0.67 -8.67
N GLY A 101 -5.70 0.25 -9.88
CA GLY A 101 -4.94 -0.77 -10.59
C GLY A 101 -3.70 -0.17 -11.22
N ALA A 102 -2.53 -0.73 -10.90
CA ALA A 102 -1.27 -0.29 -11.48
C ALA A 102 -0.85 -1.24 -12.61
N ILE A 103 -0.13 -0.71 -13.59
CA ILE A 103 0.39 -1.50 -14.70
C ILE A 103 1.63 -2.26 -14.22
N GLY A 104 1.63 -3.60 -14.38
CA GLY A 104 2.79 -4.42 -14.06
C GLY A 104 3.94 -4.19 -15.02
N GLY A 105 5.16 -4.53 -14.60
CA GLY A 105 6.35 -4.42 -15.44
C GLY A 105 6.98 -3.04 -15.54
N ALA A 106 6.40 -2.03 -14.89
CA ALA A 106 6.88 -0.65 -14.92
C ALA A 106 7.70 -0.27 -13.66
N ALA A 107 8.25 -1.25 -12.96
CA ALA A 107 8.89 -1.04 -11.67
C ALA A 107 10.00 0.02 -11.69
N ALA A 108 10.89 -0.03 -12.66
CA ALA A 108 12.00 0.92 -12.76
C ALA A 108 11.50 2.32 -13.15
N LEU A 109 10.48 2.40 -13.99
CA LEU A 109 9.91 3.68 -14.41
C LEU A 109 9.15 4.33 -13.26
N ILE A 110 8.40 3.55 -12.49
CA ILE A 110 7.67 4.04 -11.31
C ILE A 110 8.65 4.58 -10.27
N SER A 111 9.77 3.87 -10.03
CA SER A 111 10.76 4.31 -9.03
C SER A 111 11.36 5.67 -9.36
N LYS A 112 11.47 6.02 -10.65
CA LYS A 112 12.00 7.33 -11.08
C LYS A 112 11.09 8.49 -10.70
N SER A 113 9.80 8.25 -10.49
CA SER A 113 8.87 9.30 -10.09
C SER A 113 8.85 9.54 -8.57
N ILE A 114 9.56 8.72 -7.81
CA ILE A 114 9.65 8.85 -6.36
C ILE A 114 10.76 9.85 -6.02
N LYS A 115 10.39 10.94 -5.37
CA LYS A 115 11.31 12.05 -5.06
C LYS A 115 12.01 11.88 -3.72
N LYS A 116 11.36 11.22 -2.77
CA LYS A 116 11.89 10.99 -1.43
C LYS A 116 11.31 9.71 -0.87
N SER A 117 12.14 8.92 -0.18
CA SER A 117 11.66 7.75 0.53
C SER A 117 12.26 7.69 1.92
N GLU A 118 11.50 7.14 2.86
CA GLU A 118 11.89 7.02 4.25
C GLU A 118 11.35 5.71 4.81
N VAL A 119 12.18 4.95 5.52
CA VAL A 119 11.75 3.72 6.19
C VAL A 119 11.16 4.11 7.55
N ILE A 120 9.87 3.87 7.74
CA ILE A 120 9.18 4.19 8.99
C ILE A 120 9.00 2.98 9.90
N SER A 121 9.12 1.77 9.35
CA SER A 121 9.06 0.53 10.12
C SER A 121 9.66 -0.62 9.32
N LEU A 122 10.40 -1.46 9.97
CA LEU A 122 10.98 -2.66 9.36
C LEU A 122 10.18 -3.90 9.73
#